data_c69b849353d05ac16a7b897807973291
#
_entry.id   c69b849353d05ac16a7b897807973291
#
_cell.length_a   1.000
_cell.length_b   1.000
_cell.length_c   1.000
_cell.angle_alpha   90.00
_cell.angle_beta   90.00
_cell.angle_gamma   90.00
#
_symmetry.space_group_name_H-M   'P 1'
#
loop_
_entity.id
_entity.type
_entity.pdbx_description
1 polymer ?
#
loop_
_entity_poly.entity_id
_entity_poly.type
_entity_poly.pdbx_seq_one_letter_code
_entity_poly.pdbx_strand_id
1 'polypeptide(L)'
;MKLIIASDIHGSAYWCGKLVELIEKEDPDRVVLLGDLLYHGPRNDLPRDYAPKQVIPMLSALQEKILAVRGNCEAEVDQMVLPFPCLADYALLDCDGKTMYLTHGHHANPDHLPPLTKGSIFLSGHTHVKLDKEVEGIRCLNPGSVSIPKDGSHSCIVFENGEFRFHIWED
;
A
#
# COMPACT_ATOMS: atom_id res chain seq x y z
N MET A 1 13.35 -10.77 6.14
CA MET A 1 12.38 -10.58 5.01
C MET A 1 12.44 -9.13 4.56
N LYS A 2 12.41 -8.89 3.23
CA LYS A 2 12.36 -7.54 2.65
C LYS A 2 10.99 -7.28 2.03
N LEU A 3 10.36 -6.17 2.36
CA LEU A 3 9.04 -5.79 1.85
C LEU A 3 9.09 -4.40 1.20
N ILE A 4 8.31 -4.20 0.15
CA ILE A 4 7.87 -2.89 -0.30
C ILE A 4 6.38 -2.76 0.04
N ILE A 5 6.02 -1.68 0.72
CA ILE A 5 4.66 -1.42 1.20
C ILE A 5 4.19 -0.12 0.54
N ALA A 6 3.17 -0.20 -0.29
CA ALA A 6 2.65 0.91 -1.07
C ALA A 6 1.13 0.99 -0.96
N SER A 7 0.56 2.13 -1.22
CA SER A 7 -0.88 2.39 -1.16
C SER A 7 -1.28 3.50 -2.13
N ASP A 8 -2.56 3.51 -2.50
CA ASP A 8 -3.18 4.64 -3.17
C ASP A 8 -2.49 4.98 -4.52
N ILE A 9 -2.42 3.96 -5.41
CA ILE A 9 -1.89 4.07 -6.78
C ILE A 9 -2.91 4.77 -7.70
N HIS A 10 -4.21 4.57 -7.43
CA HIS A 10 -5.31 5.25 -8.11
C HIS A 10 -5.24 5.28 -9.63
N GLY A 11 -4.72 4.20 -10.25
CA GLY A 11 -4.68 4.04 -11.69
C GLY A 11 -3.65 4.89 -12.43
N SER A 12 -2.71 5.53 -11.74
CA SER A 12 -1.61 6.27 -12.36
C SER A 12 -0.59 5.31 -12.96
N ALA A 13 -0.49 5.28 -14.29
CA ALA A 13 0.51 4.46 -14.97
C ALA A 13 1.93 5.00 -14.75
N TYR A 14 2.09 6.33 -14.69
CA TYR A 14 3.38 6.95 -14.42
C TYR A 14 3.94 6.53 -13.06
N TRP A 15 3.15 6.72 -11.98
CA TRP A 15 3.62 6.44 -10.64
C TRP A 15 3.67 4.94 -10.33
N CYS A 16 2.77 4.14 -10.93
CA CYS A 16 2.89 2.68 -10.87
C CYS A 16 4.20 2.21 -11.54
N GLY A 17 4.58 2.80 -12.66
CA GLY A 17 5.87 2.54 -13.31
C GLY A 17 7.06 2.84 -12.39
N LYS A 18 7.03 3.97 -11.66
CA LYS A 18 8.07 4.31 -10.67
C LYS A 18 8.13 3.32 -9.51
N LEU A 19 6.98 2.84 -9.07
CA LEU A 19 6.91 1.77 -8.05
C LEU A 19 7.51 0.46 -8.58
N VAL A 20 7.20 0.07 -9.82
CA VAL A 20 7.77 -1.14 -10.45
C VAL A 20 9.29 -1.03 -10.60
N GLU A 21 9.82 0.10 -11.07
CA GLU A 21 11.27 0.37 -11.14
C GLU A 21 11.94 0.17 -9.76
N LEU A 22 11.30 0.66 -8.69
CA LEU A 22 11.82 0.46 -7.33
C LEU A 22 11.76 -1.01 -6.90
N ILE A 23 10.66 -1.71 -7.20
CA ILE A 23 10.50 -3.14 -6.88
C ILE A 23 11.58 -3.97 -7.59
N GLU A 24 11.85 -3.71 -8.85
CA GLU A 24 12.91 -4.38 -9.60
C GLU A 24 14.31 -4.13 -9.01
N LYS A 25 14.57 -2.88 -8.61
CA LYS A 25 15.86 -2.49 -8.00
C LYS A 25 16.07 -3.10 -6.61
N GLU A 26 15.04 -3.07 -5.79
CA GLU A 26 15.11 -3.51 -4.38
C GLU A 26 14.97 -5.03 -4.25
N ASP A 27 14.37 -5.70 -5.23
CA ASP A 27 14.07 -7.14 -5.27
C ASP A 27 13.50 -7.68 -3.94
N PRO A 28 12.31 -7.19 -3.51
CA PRO A 28 11.71 -7.60 -2.25
C PRO A 28 11.17 -9.03 -2.29
N ASP A 29 11.09 -9.66 -1.13
CA ASP A 29 10.43 -10.96 -0.97
C ASP A 29 8.92 -10.84 -1.22
N ARG A 30 8.30 -9.72 -0.79
CA ARG A 30 6.88 -9.42 -0.99
C ARG A 30 6.64 -7.93 -1.28
N VAL A 31 5.57 -7.67 -2.01
CA VAL A 31 5.02 -6.34 -2.26
C VAL A 31 3.66 -6.27 -1.58
N VAL A 32 3.53 -5.42 -0.58
CA VAL A 32 2.27 -5.20 0.16
C VAL A 32 1.57 -3.99 -0.46
N LEU A 33 0.35 -4.20 -0.96
CA LEU A 33 -0.50 -3.15 -1.52
C LEU A 33 -1.70 -2.92 -0.58
N LEU A 34 -1.79 -1.72 -0.02
CA LEU A 34 -2.80 -1.38 0.98
C LEU A 34 -4.09 -0.82 0.37
N GLY A 35 -4.39 -1.14 -0.90
CA GLY A 35 -5.64 -0.78 -1.56
C GLY A 35 -5.60 0.49 -2.40
N ASP A 36 -6.74 0.80 -3.01
CA ASP A 36 -6.96 1.91 -3.95
C ASP A 36 -6.00 1.85 -5.15
N LEU A 37 -6.08 0.73 -5.90
CA LEU A 37 -5.11 0.40 -6.95
C LEU A 37 -5.43 1.01 -8.31
N LEU A 38 -6.69 0.86 -8.79
CA LEU A 38 -7.05 1.17 -10.19
C LEU A 38 -7.91 2.41 -10.34
N TYR A 39 -8.91 2.61 -9.47
CA TYR A 39 -9.86 3.71 -9.58
C TYR A 39 -9.35 4.96 -8.84
N HIS A 40 -9.45 6.13 -9.48
CA HIS A 40 -8.99 7.38 -8.89
C HIS A 40 -9.85 7.86 -7.70
N GLY A 41 -11.09 7.36 -7.59
CA GLY A 41 -12.07 7.80 -6.59
C GLY A 41 -12.78 9.12 -6.97
N PRO A 42 -14.07 9.28 -6.59
CA PRO A 42 -14.87 10.43 -7.03
C PRO A 42 -14.47 11.76 -6.36
N ARG A 43 -13.66 11.70 -5.30
CA ARG A 43 -13.22 12.87 -4.53
C ARG A 43 -11.84 13.39 -4.92
N ASN A 44 -11.12 12.68 -5.79
CA ASN A 44 -9.78 13.04 -6.22
C ASN A 44 -9.78 13.51 -7.66
N ASP A 45 -8.90 14.46 -7.99
CA ASP A 45 -8.56 14.73 -9.37
C ASP A 45 -7.83 13.53 -9.98
N LEU A 46 -7.81 13.47 -11.31
CA LEU A 46 -7.07 12.40 -12.00
C LEU A 46 -5.57 12.54 -11.72
N PRO A 47 -4.91 11.46 -11.29
CA PRO A 47 -3.46 11.48 -11.13
C PRO A 47 -2.76 11.56 -12.48
N ARG A 48 -1.47 11.89 -12.44
CA ARG A 48 -0.62 11.91 -13.63
C ARG A 48 -0.72 10.57 -14.38
N ASP A 49 -0.95 10.66 -15.70
CA ASP A 49 -1.11 9.51 -16.61
C ASP A 49 -2.11 8.47 -16.05
N TYR A 50 -3.30 8.93 -15.71
CA TYR A 50 -4.38 8.02 -15.30
C TYR A 50 -4.73 7.05 -16.43
N ALA A 51 -4.31 5.81 -16.29
CA ALA A 51 -4.50 4.75 -17.28
C ALA A 51 -4.58 3.37 -16.61
N PRO A 52 -5.70 3.02 -15.94
CA PRO A 52 -5.85 1.76 -15.22
C PRO A 52 -5.53 0.54 -16.09
N LYS A 53 -5.87 0.58 -17.37
CA LYS A 53 -5.56 -0.49 -18.34
C LYS A 53 -4.05 -0.72 -18.53
N GLN A 54 -3.21 0.24 -18.21
CA GLN A 54 -1.76 0.08 -18.22
C GLN A 54 -1.24 -0.40 -16.85
N VAL A 55 -1.89 0.01 -15.76
CA VAL A 55 -1.54 -0.43 -14.40
C VAL A 55 -1.78 -1.94 -14.21
N ILE A 56 -2.87 -2.47 -14.76
CA ILE A 56 -3.23 -3.89 -14.66
C ILE A 56 -2.08 -4.81 -15.06
N PRO A 57 -1.48 -4.74 -16.27
CA PRO A 57 -0.37 -5.62 -16.64
C PRO A 57 0.90 -5.37 -15.80
N MET A 58 1.16 -4.15 -15.35
CA MET A 58 2.30 -3.84 -14.48
C MET A 58 2.20 -4.61 -13.15
N LEU A 59 1.04 -4.54 -12.49
CA LEU A 59 0.81 -5.26 -11.23
C LEU A 59 0.68 -6.76 -11.46
N SER A 60 0.06 -7.19 -12.57
CA SER A 60 -0.10 -8.62 -12.89
C SER A 60 1.24 -9.33 -13.06
N ALA A 61 2.25 -8.66 -13.61
CA ALA A 61 3.61 -9.21 -13.74
C ALA A 61 4.28 -9.51 -12.40
N LEU A 62 3.79 -8.89 -11.30
CA LEU A 62 4.31 -9.04 -9.95
C LEU A 62 3.45 -9.96 -9.07
N GLN A 63 2.43 -10.62 -9.63
CA GLN A 63 1.38 -11.33 -8.88
C GLN A 63 1.89 -12.28 -7.80
N GLU A 64 2.99 -12.99 -8.04
CA GLU A 64 3.56 -13.98 -7.10
C GLU A 64 4.17 -13.33 -5.84
N LYS A 65 4.56 -12.05 -5.94
CA LYS A 65 5.10 -11.27 -4.80
C LYS A 65 4.03 -10.45 -4.09
N ILE A 66 2.87 -10.19 -4.72
CA ILE A 66 1.85 -9.29 -4.18
C ILE A 66 1.03 -9.92 -3.05
N LEU A 67 0.86 -9.14 -1.98
CA LEU A 67 -0.14 -9.31 -0.94
C LEU A 67 -0.95 -8.02 -0.87
N ALA A 68 -2.21 -8.07 -1.29
CA ALA A 68 -3.06 -6.89 -1.35
C ALA A 68 -4.25 -6.97 -0.40
N VAL A 69 -4.70 -5.82 0.08
CA VAL A 69 -5.96 -5.65 0.82
C VAL A 69 -6.86 -4.67 0.09
N ARG A 70 -8.17 -4.73 0.39
CA ARG A 70 -9.19 -3.90 -0.22
C ARG A 70 -9.13 -2.46 0.30
N GLY A 71 -9.08 -1.48 -0.61
CA GLY A 71 -9.37 -0.09 -0.34
C GLY A 71 -10.86 0.25 -0.49
N ASN A 72 -11.19 1.52 -0.30
CA ASN A 72 -12.56 1.98 -0.50
C ASN A 72 -12.93 2.13 -2.00
N CYS A 73 -11.96 2.09 -2.89
CA CYS A 73 -12.17 2.18 -4.34
C CYS A 73 -12.22 0.81 -5.02
N GLU A 74 -11.82 -0.29 -4.39
CA GLU A 74 -11.90 -1.62 -4.99
C GLU A 74 -13.35 -2.11 -5.04
N ALA A 75 -13.72 -2.63 -6.21
CA ALA A 75 -14.98 -3.30 -6.48
C ALA A 75 -14.73 -4.71 -7.07
N GLU A 76 -15.79 -5.48 -7.25
CA GLU A 76 -15.70 -6.82 -7.84
C GLU A 76 -15.03 -6.83 -9.21
N VAL A 77 -15.19 -5.73 -9.98
CA VAL A 77 -14.56 -5.60 -11.30
C VAL A 77 -13.04 -5.54 -11.23
N ASP A 78 -12.46 -5.02 -10.15
CA ASP A 78 -11.00 -5.01 -9.96
C ASP A 78 -10.48 -6.45 -9.80
N GLN A 79 -11.19 -7.28 -9.03
CA GLN A 79 -10.85 -8.71 -8.90
C GLN A 79 -11.00 -9.50 -10.21
N MET A 80 -11.84 -9.05 -11.13
CA MET A 80 -11.99 -9.70 -12.44
C MET A 80 -10.79 -9.47 -13.36
N VAL A 81 -10.04 -8.39 -13.15
CA VAL A 81 -8.93 -7.97 -14.01
C VAL A 81 -7.55 -8.12 -13.36
N LEU A 82 -7.49 -8.27 -12.03
CA LEU A 82 -6.24 -8.50 -11.29
C LEU A 82 -6.11 -9.99 -10.94
N PRO A 83 -4.96 -10.63 -11.22
CA PRO A 83 -4.77 -12.07 -11.02
C PRO A 83 -4.39 -12.47 -9.58
N PHE A 84 -4.45 -11.53 -8.64
CA PHE A 84 -4.18 -11.74 -7.22
C PHE A 84 -5.37 -11.26 -6.38
N PRO A 85 -5.59 -11.82 -5.16
CA PRO A 85 -6.67 -11.37 -4.27
C PRO A 85 -6.51 -9.89 -3.91
N CYS A 86 -7.57 -9.10 -4.08
CA CYS A 86 -7.57 -7.67 -3.76
C CYS A 86 -8.82 -7.18 -3.00
N LEU A 87 -9.68 -8.09 -2.53
CA LEU A 87 -10.94 -7.74 -1.86
C LEU A 87 -10.98 -8.14 -0.38
N ALA A 88 -9.86 -8.55 0.24
CA ALA A 88 -9.80 -8.81 1.66
C ALA A 88 -9.72 -7.50 2.46
N ASP A 89 -10.59 -7.30 3.45
CA ASP A 89 -10.61 -6.07 4.26
C ASP A 89 -9.31 -5.88 5.06
N TYR A 90 -8.65 -6.96 5.42
CA TYR A 90 -7.35 -6.96 6.10
C TYR A 90 -6.59 -8.25 5.81
N ALA A 91 -5.30 -8.22 6.12
CA ALA A 91 -4.45 -9.41 6.16
C ALA A 91 -3.51 -9.35 7.37
N LEU A 92 -3.06 -10.52 7.82
CA LEU A 92 -2.02 -10.65 8.84
C LEU A 92 -0.77 -11.21 8.17
N LEU A 93 0.35 -10.57 8.41
CA LEU A 93 1.66 -11.01 7.94
C LEU A 93 2.62 -11.11 9.13
N ASP A 94 3.08 -12.33 9.41
CA ASP A 94 4.15 -12.52 10.40
C ASP A 94 5.51 -12.33 9.71
N CYS A 95 6.27 -11.38 10.21
CA CYS A 95 7.56 -10.99 9.66
C CYS A 95 8.55 -10.67 10.78
N ASP A 96 9.67 -11.36 10.80
CA ASP A 96 10.76 -11.17 11.75
C ASP A 96 10.29 -11.17 13.22
N GLY A 97 9.34 -12.08 13.54
CA GLY A 97 8.80 -12.26 14.89
C GLY A 97 7.78 -11.20 15.33
N LYS A 98 7.30 -10.37 14.40
CA LYS A 98 6.23 -9.39 14.63
C LYS A 98 5.04 -9.68 13.74
N THR A 99 3.85 -9.52 14.29
CA THR A 99 2.60 -9.56 13.50
C THR A 99 2.32 -8.18 12.94
N MET A 100 2.20 -8.10 11.61
CA MET A 100 1.78 -6.91 10.89
C MET A 100 0.31 -7.05 10.51
N TYR A 101 -0.53 -6.12 10.94
CA TYR A 101 -1.91 -5.98 10.49
C TYR A 101 -1.97 -5.00 9.32
N LEU A 102 -2.40 -5.51 8.17
CA LEU A 102 -2.45 -4.79 6.91
C LEU A 102 -3.91 -4.45 6.61
N THR A 103 -4.22 -3.19 6.39
CA THR A 103 -5.55 -2.72 5.98
C THR A 103 -5.42 -1.46 5.15
N HIS A 104 -6.52 -1.02 4.52
CA HIS A 104 -6.49 0.26 3.81
C HIS A 104 -6.57 1.46 4.76
N GLY A 105 -7.36 1.40 5.82
CA GLY A 105 -7.48 2.50 6.78
C GLY A 105 -8.86 3.18 6.81
N HIS A 106 -9.78 2.82 5.92
CA HIS A 106 -11.13 3.41 5.88
C HIS A 106 -12.09 2.79 6.90
N HIS A 107 -11.80 1.59 7.43
CA HIS A 107 -12.54 0.96 8.52
C HIS A 107 -11.74 0.98 9.81
N ALA A 108 -10.62 0.27 9.87
CA ALA A 108 -9.68 0.32 10.97
C ALA A 108 -8.58 1.33 10.67
N ASN A 109 -8.22 2.14 11.65
CA ASN A 109 -7.21 3.21 11.52
C ASN A 109 -6.55 3.46 12.89
N PRO A 110 -5.51 4.31 13.00
CA PRO A 110 -4.81 4.55 14.26
C PRO A 110 -5.67 5.08 15.42
N ASP A 111 -6.82 5.68 15.12
CA ASP A 111 -7.76 6.17 16.13
C ASP A 111 -8.80 5.10 16.54
N HIS A 112 -8.91 4.03 15.74
CA HIS A 112 -9.82 2.90 15.94
C HIS A 112 -9.09 1.60 15.56
N LEU A 113 -8.10 1.24 16.40
CA LEU A 113 -7.30 0.02 16.19
C LEU A 113 -8.15 -1.24 16.43
N PRO A 114 -7.95 -2.31 15.64
CA PRO A 114 -8.48 -3.63 15.96
C PRO A 114 -7.76 -4.20 17.20
N PRO A 115 -8.29 -5.26 17.82
CA PRO A 115 -7.63 -5.91 18.96
C PRO A 115 -6.31 -6.55 18.53
N LEU A 116 -5.21 -5.86 18.81
CA LEU A 116 -3.84 -6.29 18.50
C LEU A 116 -3.02 -6.46 19.76
N THR A 117 -2.07 -7.39 19.73
CA THR A 117 -1.09 -7.57 20.79
C THR A 117 -0.07 -6.42 20.76
N LYS A 118 0.31 -5.90 21.93
CA LYS A 118 1.40 -4.91 22.02
C LYS A 118 2.67 -5.39 21.34
N GLY A 119 3.33 -4.49 20.62
CA GLY A 119 4.48 -4.80 19.79
C GLY A 119 4.12 -5.20 18.35
N SER A 120 2.84 -5.38 18.02
CA SER A 120 2.38 -5.53 16.65
C SER A 120 2.57 -4.23 15.85
N ILE A 121 2.53 -4.37 14.54
CA ILE A 121 2.63 -3.26 13.59
C ILE A 121 1.28 -3.13 12.87
N PHE A 122 0.75 -1.93 12.80
CA PHE A 122 -0.45 -1.59 12.05
C PHE A 122 -0.07 -0.77 10.81
N LEU A 123 -0.40 -1.28 9.63
CA LEU A 123 -0.11 -0.67 8.34
C LEU A 123 -1.39 -0.28 7.63
N SER A 124 -1.54 1.00 7.29
CA SER A 124 -2.70 1.53 6.59
C SER A 124 -2.32 2.60 5.55
N GLY A 125 -3.18 2.82 4.57
CA GLY A 125 -3.11 3.87 3.56
C GLY A 125 -4.22 4.92 3.73
N HIS A 126 -5.01 5.15 2.67
CA HIS A 126 -6.25 5.93 2.63
C HIS A 126 -6.11 7.45 2.85
N THR A 127 -5.32 7.87 3.82
CA THR A 127 -5.19 9.31 4.14
C THR A 127 -4.30 10.05 3.16
N HIS A 128 -3.48 9.33 2.39
CA HIS A 128 -2.44 9.86 1.49
C HIS A 128 -1.38 10.70 2.22
N VAL A 129 -1.21 10.47 3.52
CA VAL A 129 -0.26 11.16 4.39
C VAL A 129 0.63 10.15 5.07
N LYS A 130 1.94 10.34 4.98
CA LYS A 130 2.92 9.50 5.67
C LYS A 130 2.71 9.55 7.19
N LEU A 131 2.82 8.40 7.83
CA LEU A 131 2.71 8.29 9.28
C LEU A 131 3.69 7.27 9.82
N ASP A 132 4.31 7.59 10.95
CA ASP A 132 5.04 6.66 11.80
C ASP A 132 4.86 7.13 13.25
N LYS A 133 3.96 6.49 13.97
CA LYS A 133 3.67 6.81 15.38
C LYS A 133 3.34 5.56 16.18
N GLU A 134 3.52 5.62 17.49
CA GLU A 134 3.04 4.58 18.41
C GLU A 134 1.68 4.98 19.01
N VAL A 135 0.75 4.04 19.01
CA VAL A 135 -0.57 4.15 19.65
C VAL A 135 -0.80 2.89 20.49
N GLU A 136 -0.96 3.04 21.81
CA GLU A 136 -1.24 1.95 22.74
C GLU A 136 -0.25 0.77 22.70
N GLY A 137 1.01 1.05 22.33
CA GLY A 137 2.06 0.04 22.18
C GLY A 137 2.04 -0.67 20.81
N ILE A 138 1.28 -0.16 19.84
CA ILE A 138 1.22 -0.60 18.44
C ILE A 138 1.91 0.47 17.60
N ARG A 139 2.91 0.10 16.80
CA ARG A 139 3.51 1.02 15.82
C ARG A 139 2.61 1.12 14.60
N CYS A 140 2.06 2.31 14.37
CA CYS A 140 1.17 2.63 13.26
C CYS A 140 1.96 3.32 12.15
N LEU A 141 1.92 2.75 10.96
CA LEU A 141 2.62 3.24 9.79
C LEU A 141 1.65 3.46 8.62
N ASN A 142 1.90 4.51 7.84
CA ASN A 142 1.21 4.75 6.57
C ASN A 142 2.27 5.13 5.52
N PRO A 143 2.34 4.44 4.38
CA PRO A 143 3.32 4.74 3.35
C PRO A 143 3.08 6.08 2.63
N GLY A 144 1.97 6.77 2.88
CA GLY A 144 1.49 7.87 2.05
C GLY A 144 0.80 7.36 0.78
N SER A 145 0.74 8.18 -0.25
CA SER A 145 0.22 7.78 -1.55
C SER A 145 1.33 7.72 -2.60
N VAL A 146 1.28 6.68 -3.42
CA VAL A 146 2.16 6.57 -4.59
C VAL A 146 1.85 7.66 -5.62
N SER A 147 0.56 7.99 -5.83
CA SER A 147 0.17 8.84 -6.97
C SER A 147 -0.48 10.18 -6.60
N ILE A 148 -1.16 10.28 -5.45
CA ILE A 148 -1.93 11.47 -5.06
C ILE A 148 -1.64 11.85 -3.60
N PRO A 149 -0.39 12.19 -3.25
CA PRO A 149 -0.02 12.54 -1.88
C PRO A 149 -0.73 13.82 -1.43
N LYS A 150 -1.07 13.89 -0.14
CA LYS A 150 -1.62 15.08 0.51
C LYS A 150 -0.61 15.77 1.43
N ASP A 151 0.59 15.22 1.54
CA ASP A 151 1.69 15.73 2.35
C ASP A 151 2.90 16.19 1.52
N GLY A 152 2.71 16.39 0.23
CA GLY A 152 3.68 17.03 -0.66
C GLY A 152 4.73 16.10 -1.28
N SER A 153 4.67 14.78 -1.06
CA SER A 153 5.63 13.88 -1.70
C SER A 153 5.08 12.48 -1.96
N HIS A 154 5.31 11.96 -3.15
CA HIS A 154 5.02 10.59 -3.55
C HIS A 154 5.91 9.62 -2.77
N SER A 155 5.34 8.54 -2.24
CA SER A 155 6.10 7.69 -1.32
C SER A 155 5.58 6.25 -1.23
N CYS A 156 6.47 5.38 -0.73
CA CYS A 156 6.17 4.06 -0.22
C CYS A 156 7.10 3.76 0.96
N ILE A 157 6.96 2.60 1.59
CA ILE A 157 7.86 2.13 2.65
C ILE A 157 8.64 0.94 2.14
N VAL A 158 9.93 0.90 2.44
CA VAL A 158 10.79 -0.29 2.34
C VAL A 158 11.05 -0.79 3.75
N PHE A 159 10.71 -2.06 3.98
CA PHE A 159 11.04 -2.77 5.23
C PHE A 159 12.14 -3.79 4.96
N GLU A 160 13.18 -3.76 5.76
CA GLU A 160 14.28 -4.70 5.70
C GLU A 160 14.99 -4.78 7.06
N ASN A 161 15.37 -5.97 7.50
CA ASN A 161 16.11 -6.20 8.75
C ASN A 161 15.45 -5.59 10.01
N GLY A 162 14.12 -5.59 10.06
CA GLY A 162 13.35 -5.05 11.19
C GLY A 162 13.13 -3.53 11.15
N GLU A 163 13.64 -2.83 10.13
CA GLU A 163 13.57 -1.39 9.99
C GLU A 163 12.63 -0.96 8.86
N PHE A 164 11.87 0.11 9.10
CA PHE A 164 11.01 0.76 8.11
C PHE A 164 11.65 2.07 7.69
N ARG A 165 11.82 2.27 6.37
CA ARG A 165 12.27 3.55 5.80
C ARG A 165 11.30 4.02 4.72
N PHE A 166 10.97 5.30 4.71
CA PHE A 166 10.22 5.90 3.61
C PHE A 166 11.12 6.04 2.40
N HIS A 167 10.64 5.57 1.25
CA HIS A 167 11.17 5.92 -0.05
C HIS A 167 10.32 7.04 -0.61
N ILE A 168 10.95 8.15 -0.99
CA ILE A 168 10.28 9.34 -1.52
C ILE A 168 10.78 9.54 -2.94
N TRP A 169 9.84 9.71 -3.89
CA TRP A 169 10.18 10.14 -5.23
C TRP A 169 10.17 11.66 -5.31
N GLU A 170 11.22 12.22 -5.88
CA GLU A 170 11.28 13.63 -6.27
C GLU A 170 10.58 13.80 -7.62
N ASP A 171 9.78 14.86 -7.79
CA ASP A 171 9.11 15.22 -9.03
C ASP A 171 10.10 15.72 -10.12
#